data_53b796dc20ff98ca910df31889749a59
#
_entry.id   53b796dc20ff98ca910df31889749a59
#
_cell.length_a   1.000
_cell.length_b   1.000
_cell.length_c   1.000
_cell.angle_alpha   90.00
_cell.angle_beta   90.00
_cell.angle_gamma   90.00
#
_symmetry.space_group_name_H-M   'P 1'
#
loop_
_entity.id
_entity.type
_entity.pdbx_description
1 polymer ?
#
loop_
_entity_poly.entity_id
_entity_poly.type
_entity_poly.pdbx_seq_one_letter_code
_entity_poly.pdbx_strand_id
1 'polypeptide(L)'
;MRKKFKTLVFLALGAFFITGCATGSSQSATNFYNKNKQSYQANTDQANIEKRQKNPNFNLKKYTNTRIGGDCSGLITAINKNNGSAIFDPKELNKYYSSGRKSQAMFDLYKDKNKISFSQPQVGDLVFFNNTTRATKGGSKKLITHVGIVSKVNEDGSVEFLHNIRGKNVLSVMNLSLPNDHKIAGKQINDYIISKCKDSSCLVSNRFSGYGHIK
;
A
#
# COMPACT_ATOMS: atom_id res chain seq x y z
N MET A 1 -82.07 -12.17 34.50
CA MET A 1 -80.82 -12.92 34.17
C MET A 1 -79.74 -11.93 33.78
N ARG A 2 -78.80 -11.65 34.67
CA ARG A 2 -77.67 -10.74 34.39
C ARG A 2 -76.37 -11.55 34.29
N LYS A 3 -75.78 -11.61 33.09
CA LYS A 3 -74.47 -12.23 32.86
C LYS A 3 -73.38 -11.24 33.20
N LYS A 4 -72.52 -11.60 34.15
CA LYS A 4 -71.34 -10.84 34.51
C LYS A 4 -70.21 -11.13 33.52
N PHE A 5 -69.74 -10.06 32.84
CA PHE A 5 -68.51 -10.12 32.06
C PHE A 5 -67.31 -9.90 32.99
N LYS A 6 -66.38 -10.84 33.02
CA LYS A 6 -65.08 -10.69 33.68
C LYS A 6 -64.11 -10.03 32.72
N THR A 7 -63.67 -8.84 33.07
CA THR A 7 -62.62 -8.13 32.35
C THR A 7 -61.27 -8.69 32.74
N LEU A 8 -60.56 -9.27 31.77
CA LEU A 8 -59.22 -9.75 31.94
C LEU A 8 -58.27 -8.59 31.60
N VAL A 9 -57.50 -8.12 32.59
CA VAL A 9 -56.45 -7.10 32.42
C VAL A 9 -55.18 -7.81 32.02
N PHE A 10 -54.73 -7.60 30.76
CA PHE A 10 -53.39 -8.00 30.34
C PHE A 10 -52.40 -6.91 30.72
N LEU A 11 -51.49 -7.21 31.66
CA LEU A 11 -50.31 -6.43 31.89
C LEU A 11 -49.31 -6.71 30.75
N ALA A 12 -49.12 -5.75 29.87
CA ALA A 12 -48.04 -5.79 28.88
C ALA A 12 -46.72 -5.35 29.57
N LEU A 13 -45.84 -6.30 29.84
CA LEU A 13 -44.44 -5.99 30.17
C LEU A 13 -43.76 -5.43 28.90
N GLY A 14 -43.50 -4.16 28.89
CA GLY A 14 -42.68 -3.52 27.89
C GLY A 14 -41.20 -3.95 28.05
N ALA A 15 -40.74 -4.80 27.15
CA ALA A 15 -39.32 -5.08 27.03
C ALA A 15 -38.64 -3.88 26.36
N PHE A 16 -37.88 -3.09 27.12
CA PHE A 16 -36.95 -2.10 26.57
C PHE A 16 -35.82 -2.83 25.83
N PHE A 17 -35.91 -2.89 24.53
CA PHE A 17 -34.74 -3.22 23.71
C PHE A 17 -33.80 -2.02 23.70
N ILE A 18 -32.75 -2.11 24.49
CA ILE A 18 -31.60 -1.23 24.36
C ILE A 18 -30.88 -1.68 23.07
N THR A 19 -31.10 -0.94 21.99
CA THR A 19 -30.30 -1.05 20.78
C THR A 19 -28.91 -0.53 21.11
N GLY A 20 -28.04 -1.43 21.58
CA GLY A 20 -26.62 -1.16 21.68
C GLY A 20 -26.08 -0.90 20.27
N CYS A 21 -25.68 0.33 20.00
CA CYS A 21 -24.87 0.64 18.83
C CYS A 21 -23.65 -0.28 18.83
N ALA A 22 -23.59 -1.17 17.84
CA ALA A 22 -22.50 -2.10 17.70
C ALA A 22 -21.19 -1.37 17.40
N THR A 23 -20.31 -1.32 18.37
CA THR A 23 -18.89 -0.99 18.21
C THR A 23 -18.10 -2.15 17.58
N GLY A 24 -18.76 -2.95 16.75
CA GLY A 24 -18.22 -4.22 16.22
C GLY A 24 -17.17 -4.08 15.12
N SER A 25 -16.99 -2.91 14.51
CA SER A 25 -16.11 -2.80 13.33
C SER A 25 -14.61 -2.81 13.67
N SER A 26 -14.20 -2.23 14.80
CA SER A 26 -12.78 -2.16 15.16
C SER A 26 -12.22 -3.49 15.67
N GLN A 27 -13.00 -4.25 16.42
CA GLN A 27 -12.58 -5.56 16.93
C GLN A 27 -12.49 -6.61 15.81
N SER A 28 -13.41 -6.58 14.85
CA SER A 28 -13.39 -7.46 13.69
C SER A 28 -12.15 -7.19 12.80
N ALA A 29 -11.85 -5.92 12.52
CA ALA A 29 -10.68 -5.52 11.74
C ALA A 29 -9.36 -5.88 12.45
N THR A 30 -9.29 -5.69 13.78
CA THR A 30 -8.13 -6.06 14.59
C THR A 30 -7.91 -7.59 14.60
N ASN A 31 -8.98 -8.37 14.75
CA ASN A 31 -8.93 -9.83 14.71
C ASN A 31 -8.50 -10.34 13.32
N PHE A 32 -9.01 -9.74 12.25
CA PHE A 32 -8.62 -10.04 10.88
C PHE A 32 -7.14 -9.71 10.62
N TYR A 33 -6.68 -8.55 11.10
CA TYR A 33 -5.27 -8.15 11.02
C TYR A 33 -4.36 -9.14 11.74
N ASN A 34 -4.71 -9.52 12.99
CA ASN A 34 -3.92 -10.47 13.78
C ASN A 34 -3.92 -11.88 13.15
N LYS A 35 -5.06 -12.33 12.62
CA LYS A 35 -5.17 -13.62 11.90
C LYS A 35 -4.30 -13.62 10.64
N ASN A 36 -4.32 -12.55 9.86
CA ASN A 36 -3.48 -12.44 8.66
C ASN A 36 -2.00 -12.34 9.01
N LYS A 37 -1.64 -11.66 10.09
CA LYS A 37 -0.27 -11.65 10.62
C LYS A 37 0.20 -13.07 10.97
N GLN A 38 -0.62 -13.86 11.69
CA GLN A 38 -0.30 -15.23 12.04
C GLN A 38 -0.19 -16.14 10.82
N SER A 39 -1.11 -16.03 9.84
CA SER A 39 -1.05 -16.83 8.61
C SER A 39 0.14 -16.47 7.73
N TYR A 40 0.51 -15.20 7.67
CA TYR A 40 1.70 -14.75 6.95
C TYR A 40 2.98 -15.28 7.62
N GLN A 41 3.07 -15.26 8.95
CA GLN A 41 4.19 -15.81 9.72
C GLN A 41 4.31 -17.33 9.60
N ALA A 42 3.19 -18.06 9.60
CA ALA A 42 3.18 -19.52 9.49
C ALA A 42 3.61 -20.01 8.09
N ASN A 43 3.42 -19.19 7.04
CA ASN A 43 3.74 -19.55 5.65
C ASN A 43 5.05 -18.99 5.14
N THR A 44 5.80 -18.24 5.98
CA THR A 44 7.03 -17.58 5.54
C THR A 44 8.17 -18.02 6.46
N ASP A 45 9.03 -18.91 5.97
CA ASP A 45 10.27 -19.22 6.67
C ASP A 45 11.02 -17.94 7.04
N GLN A 46 11.44 -17.83 8.30
CA GLN A 46 12.20 -16.69 8.81
C GLN A 46 13.44 -16.40 7.92
N ALA A 47 14.07 -17.45 7.40
CA ALA A 47 15.18 -17.36 6.45
C ALA A 47 14.79 -16.66 5.12
N ASN A 48 13.54 -16.82 4.65
CA ASN A 48 13.04 -16.14 3.46
C ASN A 48 12.77 -14.66 3.71
N ILE A 49 12.31 -14.29 4.91
CA ILE A 49 12.14 -12.88 5.30
C ILE A 49 13.50 -12.19 5.39
N GLU A 50 14.47 -12.82 6.04
CA GLU A 50 15.84 -12.29 6.12
C GLU A 50 16.49 -12.15 4.74
N LYS A 51 16.29 -13.11 3.83
CA LYS A 51 16.78 -13.03 2.46
C LYS A 51 16.12 -11.87 1.68
N ARG A 52 14.84 -11.61 1.90
CA ARG A 52 14.12 -10.47 1.29
C ARG A 52 14.57 -9.12 1.84
N GLN A 53 15.10 -9.09 3.07
CA GLN A 53 15.62 -7.87 3.70
C GLN A 53 17.08 -7.58 3.33
N LYS A 54 17.85 -8.61 2.95
CA LYS A 54 19.28 -8.46 2.57
C LYS A 54 19.45 -8.14 1.10
N ASN A 55 19.29 -6.88 0.75
CA ASN A 55 19.97 -6.33 -0.44
C ASN A 55 21.05 -5.35 0.05
N PRO A 56 22.32 -5.80 0.23
CA PRO A 56 23.38 -5.01 0.85
C PRO A 56 23.74 -3.73 0.11
N ASN A 57 23.28 -3.56 -1.14
CA ASN A 57 23.72 -2.49 -2.03
C ASN A 57 22.89 -1.21 -1.95
N PHE A 58 21.76 -1.19 -1.21
CA PHE A 58 20.90 -0.01 -1.17
C PHE A 58 20.87 0.64 0.22
N ASN A 59 21.73 1.63 0.44
CA ASN A 59 21.59 2.50 1.60
C ASN A 59 20.52 3.56 1.35
N LEU A 60 19.24 3.17 1.47
CA LEU A 60 18.10 4.06 1.24
C LEU A 60 17.93 5.13 2.33
N LYS A 61 18.49 4.90 3.52
CA LYS A 61 18.41 5.83 4.66
C LYS A 61 18.98 7.22 4.32
N LYS A 62 20.04 7.28 3.52
CA LYS A 62 20.66 8.55 3.12
C LYS A 62 19.76 9.44 2.25
N TYR A 63 18.73 8.89 1.63
CA TYR A 63 17.78 9.63 0.81
C TYR A 63 16.54 10.08 1.57
N THR A 64 16.24 9.46 2.73
CA THR A 64 15.06 9.78 3.53
C THR A 64 15.13 11.20 4.07
N ASN A 65 14.01 11.92 4.03
CA ASN A 65 13.88 13.34 4.42
C ASN A 65 14.67 14.33 3.59
N THR A 66 15.24 13.92 2.45
CA THR A 66 15.94 14.80 1.51
C THR A 66 15.03 15.24 0.36
N ARG A 67 15.56 16.10 -0.54
CA ARG A 67 14.94 16.51 -1.80
C ARG A 67 15.65 15.93 -3.03
N ILE A 68 16.55 14.97 -2.82
CA ILE A 68 17.35 14.36 -3.88
C ILE A 68 16.42 13.77 -4.94
N GLY A 69 16.67 14.08 -6.22
CA GLY A 69 15.89 13.60 -7.35
C GLY A 69 14.73 14.51 -7.77
N GLY A 70 14.22 15.37 -6.86
CA GLY A 70 13.16 16.35 -7.16
C GLY A 70 11.74 15.77 -7.29
N ASP A 71 11.59 14.60 -7.91
CA ASP A 71 10.32 13.86 -8.03
C ASP A 71 10.52 12.34 -7.80
N CYS A 72 9.45 11.57 -7.95
CA CYS A 72 9.48 10.11 -7.70
C CYS A 72 10.44 9.38 -8.64
N SER A 73 10.42 9.69 -9.93
CA SER A 73 11.29 9.05 -10.93
C SER A 73 12.72 9.55 -10.86
N GLY A 74 12.91 10.83 -10.51
CA GLY A 74 14.21 11.42 -10.27
C GLY A 74 14.91 10.83 -9.04
N LEU A 75 14.15 10.55 -7.96
CA LEU A 75 14.68 9.83 -6.79
C LEU A 75 15.22 8.45 -7.19
N ILE A 76 14.45 7.66 -7.93
CA ILE A 76 14.88 6.33 -8.38
C ILE A 76 16.11 6.44 -9.30
N THR A 77 16.13 7.45 -10.18
CA THR A 77 17.29 7.71 -11.05
C THR A 77 18.56 8.05 -10.25
N ALA A 78 18.43 8.88 -9.20
CA ALA A 78 19.55 9.23 -8.32
C ALA A 78 20.06 8.01 -7.53
N ILE A 79 19.15 7.18 -7.02
CA ILE A 79 19.50 5.92 -6.34
C ILE A 79 20.23 5.00 -7.33
N ASN A 80 19.68 4.82 -8.54
CA ASN A 80 20.28 3.97 -9.57
C ASN A 80 21.71 4.42 -9.90
N LYS A 81 21.90 5.71 -10.18
CA LYS A 81 23.24 6.27 -10.47
C LYS A 81 24.25 6.01 -9.35
N ASN A 82 23.83 6.21 -8.10
CA ASN A 82 24.69 6.05 -6.93
C ASN A 82 24.95 4.58 -6.54
N ASN A 83 24.31 3.63 -7.20
CA ASN A 83 24.48 2.19 -7.00
C ASN A 83 24.90 1.48 -8.29
N GLY A 84 25.66 2.15 -9.16
CA GLY A 84 26.26 1.54 -10.35
C GLY A 84 25.23 1.04 -11.37
N SER A 85 24.09 1.71 -11.50
CA SER A 85 22.99 1.32 -12.41
C SER A 85 22.38 -0.06 -12.12
N ALA A 86 22.39 -0.48 -10.84
CA ALA A 86 21.90 -1.77 -10.43
C ALA A 86 20.37 -1.96 -10.58
N ILE A 87 19.61 -0.86 -10.69
CA ILE A 87 18.14 -0.90 -10.85
C ILE A 87 17.76 -1.06 -12.32
N PHE A 88 18.36 -0.23 -13.19
CA PHE A 88 18.15 -0.30 -14.65
C PHE A 88 19.34 0.31 -15.40
N ASP A 89 19.54 -0.13 -16.64
CA ASP A 89 20.42 0.55 -17.57
C ASP A 89 19.74 1.83 -18.11
N PRO A 90 20.34 3.03 -17.94
CA PRO A 90 19.77 4.28 -18.44
C PRO A 90 19.56 4.30 -19.96
N LYS A 91 20.44 3.65 -20.75
CA LYS A 91 20.30 3.57 -22.22
C LYS A 91 19.09 2.73 -22.61
N GLU A 92 18.86 1.67 -21.87
CA GLU A 92 17.70 0.80 -22.06
C GLU A 92 16.39 1.49 -21.68
N LEU A 93 16.35 2.17 -20.52
CA LEU A 93 15.19 2.96 -20.10
C LEU A 93 14.79 4.02 -21.13
N ASN A 94 15.77 4.66 -21.77
CA ASN A 94 15.51 5.69 -22.78
C ASN A 94 14.71 5.19 -23.99
N LYS A 95 14.74 3.89 -24.30
CA LYS A 95 13.93 3.27 -25.38
C LYS A 95 12.43 3.32 -25.08
N TYR A 96 12.06 3.36 -23.81
CA TYR A 96 10.68 3.42 -23.31
C TYR A 96 10.19 4.84 -23.01
N TYR A 97 11.11 5.81 -23.03
CA TYR A 97 10.80 7.19 -22.68
C TYR A 97 10.60 8.03 -23.95
N SER A 98 9.51 7.79 -24.68
CA SER A 98 9.20 8.50 -25.92
C SER A 98 8.47 9.83 -25.72
N SER A 99 7.54 9.86 -24.79
CA SER A 99 6.83 11.08 -24.38
C SER A 99 6.04 10.77 -23.11
N GLY A 100 6.11 11.57 -22.11
CA GLY A 100 5.27 11.37 -20.95
C GLY A 100 6.03 11.07 -19.67
N ARG A 101 5.57 10.12 -18.92
CA ARG A 101 6.02 9.92 -17.54
C ARG A 101 7.16 8.91 -17.46
N LYS A 102 8.28 9.32 -16.87
CA LYS A 102 9.42 8.43 -16.65
C LYS A 102 9.09 7.24 -15.76
N SER A 103 8.12 7.39 -14.81
CA SER A 103 7.60 6.27 -14.02
C SER A 103 6.88 5.23 -14.89
N GLN A 104 6.16 5.64 -15.93
CA GLN A 104 5.56 4.72 -16.91
C GLN A 104 6.65 3.99 -17.69
N ALA A 105 7.66 4.70 -18.20
CA ALA A 105 8.79 4.09 -18.91
C ALA A 105 9.52 3.04 -18.06
N MET A 106 9.73 3.31 -16.77
CA MET A 106 10.30 2.33 -15.84
C MET A 106 9.41 1.07 -15.73
N PHE A 107 8.10 1.24 -15.60
CA PHE A 107 7.17 0.12 -15.52
C PHE A 107 7.17 -0.70 -16.81
N ASP A 108 7.14 -0.06 -17.98
CA ASP A 108 7.11 -0.73 -19.27
C ASP A 108 8.41 -1.51 -19.50
N LEU A 109 9.57 -0.95 -19.15
CA LEU A 109 10.86 -1.67 -19.18
C LEU A 109 10.82 -2.96 -18.33
N TYR A 110 10.29 -2.87 -17.10
CA TYR A 110 10.21 -4.04 -16.22
C TYR A 110 9.18 -5.05 -16.69
N LYS A 111 8.06 -4.58 -17.25
CA LYS A 111 7.01 -5.43 -17.83
C LYS A 111 7.52 -6.23 -19.01
N ASP A 112 8.22 -5.60 -19.95
CA ASP A 112 8.78 -6.26 -21.11
C ASP A 112 9.86 -7.29 -20.75
N LYS A 113 10.54 -7.08 -19.62
CA LYS A 113 11.50 -8.03 -19.07
C LYS A 113 10.86 -9.13 -18.20
N ASN A 114 9.53 -9.21 -18.11
CA ASN A 114 8.80 -10.13 -17.24
C ASN A 114 9.24 -10.03 -15.76
N LYS A 115 9.61 -8.82 -15.30
CA LYS A 115 10.05 -8.53 -13.92
C LYS A 115 9.00 -7.84 -13.06
N ILE A 116 7.74 -7.76 -13.51
CA ILE A 116 6.64 -7.26 -12.69
C ILE A 116 5.98 -8.43 -11.97
N SER A 117 5.83 -8.27 -10.65
CA SER A 117 5.05 -9.19 -9.82
C SER A 117 4.06 -8.45 -8.92
N PHE A 118 3.09 -9.18 -8.35
CA PHE A 118 2.09 -8.63 -7.43
C PHE A 118 2.25 -9.17 -6.00
N SER A 119 3.28 -9.96 -5.78
CA SER A 119 3.57 -10.61 -4.50
C SER A 119 5.08 -10.69 -4.27
N GLN A 120 5.47 -11.12 -3.06
CA GLN A 120 6.85 -11.41 -2.67
C GLN A 120 7.85 -10.27 -2.93
N PRO A 121 7.58 -9.04 -2.48
CA PRO A 121 8.52 -7.93 -2.62
C PRO A 121 9.84 -8.22 -1.89
N GLN A 122 10.92 -7.63 -2.39
CA GLN A 122 12.24 -7.64 -1.75
C GLN A 122 12.70 -6.20 -1.54
N VAL A 123 13.58 -5.99 -0.54
CA VAL A 123 14.22 -4.68 -0.35
C VAL A 123 15.01 -4.32 -1.61
N GLY A 124 14.77 -3.12 -2.12
CA GLY A 124 15.36 -2.62 -3.36
C GLY A 124 14.45 -2.76 -4.58
N ASP A 125 13.40 -3.59 -4.55
CA ASP A 125 12.44 -3.66 -5.64
C ASP A 125 11.75 -2.31 -5.85
N LEU A 126 11.44 -1.98 -7.09
CA LEU A 126 10.56 -0.85 -7.38
C LEU A 126 9.14 -1.18 -6.99
N VAL A 127 8.38 -0.18 -6.59
CA VAL A 127 6.94 -0.30 -6.38
C VAL A 127 6.23 0.76 -7.22
N PHE A 128 5.27 0.33 -8.04
CA PHE A 128 4.58 1.17 -9.01
C PHE A 128 3.13 1.42 -8.61
N PHE A 129 2.68 2.66 -8.88
CA PHE A 129 1.32 3.09 -8.58
C PHE A 129 0.70 3.81 -9.77
N ASN A 130 -0.59 3.50 -10.00
CA ASN A 130 -1.37 4.13 -11.06
C ASN A 130 -2.23 5.29 -10.55
N ASN A 131 -2.48 6.25 -11.45
CA ASN A 131 -3.48 7.30 -11.27
C ASN A 131 -3.40 8.04 -9.92
N THR A 132 -2.17 8.38 -9.47
CA THR A 132 -1.90 8.99 -8.17
C THR A 132 -2.00 10.52 -8.17
N THR A 133 -2.34 11.15 -9.29
CA THR A 133 -2.56 12.60 -9.37
C THR A 133 -4.06 12.91 -9.39
N ARG A 134 -4.42 14.15 -9.02
CA ARG A 134 -5.82 14.59 -9.10
C ARG A 134 -6.37 14.50 -10.52
N ALA A 135 -5.57 14.82 -11.51
CA ALA A 135 -5.96 14.77 -12.92
C ALA A 135 -6.20 13.35 -13.44
N THR A 136 -5.55 12.34 -12.84
CA THR A 136 -5.65 10.95 -13.30
C THR A 136 -6.49 10.06 -12.39
N LYS A 137 -6.81 10.51 -11.17
CA LYS A 137 -7.51 9.73 -10.13
C LYS A 137 -8.75 9.00 -10.64
N GLY A 138 -9.59 9.65 -11.44
CA GLY A 138 -10.84 9.11 -11.99
C GLY A 138 -10.72 8.52 -13.39
N GLY A 139 -9.52 8.43 -13.95
CA GLY A 139 -9.32 7.93 -15.31
C GLY A 139 -9.55 6.42 -15.40
N SER A 140 -10.23 5.98 -16.47
CA SER A 140 -10.47 4.57 -16.76
C SER A 140 -9.18 3.82 -17.13
N LYS A 141 -8.24 4.49 -17.80
CA LYS A 141 -6.93 3.93 -18.14
C LYS A 141 -6.00 3.97 -16.93
N LYS A 142 -5.41 2.83 -16.57
CA LYS A 142 -4.37 2.73 -15.54
C LYS A 142 -3.05 3.27 -16.09
N LEU A 143 -2.72 4.50 -15.73
CA LEU A 143 -1.44 5.13 -16.06
C LEU A 143 -0.51 5.04 -14.85
N ILE A 144 0.71 4.57 -15.03
CA ILE A 144 1.71 4.59 -13.97
C ILE A 144 2.19 6.02 -13.79
N THR A 145 1.80 6.61 -12.68
CA THR A 145 2.05 8.02 -12.39
C THR A 145 2.99 8.22 -11.21
N HIS A 146 3.34 7.13 -10.53
CA HIS A 146 4.23 7.20 -9.38
C HIS A 146 5.05 5.91 -9.22
N VAL A 147 6.23 6.05 -8.63
CA VAL A 147 7.16 4.96 -8.33
C VAL A 147 7.85 5.22 -7.00
N GLY A 148 8.10 4.16 -6.25
CA GLY A 148 8.94 4.12 -5.06
C GLY A 148 9.91 2.95 -5.11
N ILE A 149 10.66 2.77 -4.03
CA ILE A 149 11.58 1.64 -3.84
C ILE A 149 11.34 1.03 -2.46
N VAL A 150 11.21 -0.28 -2.40
CA VAL A 150 10.98 -1.03 -1.16
C VAL A 150 12.17 -0.86 -0.23
N SER A 151 11.93 -0.37 0.97
CA SER A 151 12.95 -0.18 2.01
C SER A 151 12.92 -1.26 3.09
N LYS A 152 11.75 -1.86 3.32
CA LYS A 152 11.56 -2.92 4.31
C LYS A 152 10.34 -3.77 3.96
N VAL A 153 10.42 -5.06 4.23
CA VAL A 153 9.29 -5.99 4.25
C VAL A 153 9.07 -6.41 5.70
N ASN A 154 7.89 -6.14 6.24
CA ASN A 154 7.56 -6.45 7.63
C ASN A 154 6.99 -7.86 7.75
N GLU A 155 7.04 -8.44 8.95
CA GLU A 155 6.53 -9.78 9.26
C GLU A 155 5.01 -9.93 9.04
N ASP A 156 4.26 -8.83 9.13
CA ASP A 156 2.81 -8.81 8.88
C ASP A 156 2.47 -8.68 7.37
N GLY A 157 3.46 -8.79 6.50
CA GLY A 157 3.31 -8.66 5.05
C GLY A 157 3.20 -7.21 4.57
N SER A 158 3.19 -6.23 5.47
CA SER A 158 3.26 -4.83 5.06
C SER A 158 4.65 -4.47 4.54
N VAL A 159 4.69 -3.47 3.66
CA VAL A 159 5.89 -2.99 3.00
C VAL A 159 6.10 -1.53 3.32
N GLU A 160 7.30 -1.17 3.78
CA GLU A 160 7.74 0.21 3.80
C GLU A 160 8.48 0.52 2.50
N PHE A 161 8.22 1.67 1.90
CA PHE A 161 8.88 2.09 0.67
C PHE A 161 9.23 3.56 0.71
N LEU A 162 10.37 3.88 0.12
CA LEU A 162 10.85 5.26 -0.05
C LEU A 162 10.34 5.81 -1.38
N HIS A 163 9.75 6.97 -1.36
CA HIS A 163 9.27 7.67 -2.55
C HIS A 163 9.33 9.18 -2.37
N ASN A 164 9.14 9.95 -3.46
CA ASN A 164 9.11 11.40 -3.39
C ASN A 164 7.68 11.92 -3.46
N ILE A 165 7.26 12.65 -2.45
CA ILE A 165 6.00 13.39 -2.43
C ILE A 165 6.30 14.88 -2.37
N ARG A 166 5.85 15.62 -3.37
CA ARG A 166 5.99 17.09 -3.46
C ARG A 166 7.43 17.57 -3.25
N GLY A 167 8.38 16.90 -3.87
CA GLY A 167 9.79 17.24 -3.79
C GLY A 167 10.48 16.80 -2.51
N LYS A 168 9.83 16.08 -1.60
CA LYS A 168 10.44 15.50 -0.40
C LYS A 168 10.39 13.98 -0.42
N ASN A 169 11.50 13.34 -0.12
CA ASN A 169 11.60 11.89 -0.02
C ASN A 169 11.12 11.44 1.35
N VAL A 170 10.11 10.58 1.37
CA VAL A 170 9.47 10.09 2.59
C VAL A 170 9.31 8.57 2.55
N LEU A 171 9.25 7.96 3.72
CA LEU A 171 8.81 6.57 3.86
C LEU A 171 7.29 6.53 3.98
N SER A 172 6.69 5.56 3.32
CA SER A 172 5.27 5.23 3.44
C SER A 172 5.08 3.74 3.62
N VAL A 173 3.95 3.36 4.22
CA VAL A 173 3.60 1.97 4.47
C VAL A 173 2.43 1.55 3.57
N MET A 174 2.48 0.30 3.10
CA MET A 174 1.44 -0.36 2.31
C MET A 174 1.21 -1.78 2.82
N ASN A 175 -0.06 -2.15 3.01
CA ASN A 175 -0.49 -3.50 3.29
C ASN A 175 -1.58 -3.93 2.30
N LEU A 176 -1.24 -4.86 1.41
CA LEU A 176 -2.16 -5.34 0.36
C LEU A 176 -3.22 -6.31 0.89
N SER A 177 -3.03 -6.89 2.08
CA SER A 177 -4.03 -7.75 2.74
C SER A 177 -5.17 -6.95 3.36
N LEU A 178 -4.96 -5.65 3.59
CA LEU A 178 -5.91 -4.71 4.19
C LEU A 178 -6.02 -3.45 3.32
N PRO A 179 -6.43 -3.57 2.04
CA PRO A 179 -6.24 -2.51 1.06
C PRO A 179 -7.08 -1.26 1.31
N ASN A 180 -8.17 -1.37 2.06
CA ASN A 180 -9.09 -0.26 2.29
C ASN A 180 -8.87 0.45 3.63
N ASP A 181 -7.94 -0.05 4.45
CA ASP A 181 -7.72 0.46 5.80
C ASP A 181 -6.53 1.42 5.83
N HIS A 182 -6.78 2.66 6.24
CA HIS A 182 -5.73 3.62 6.50
C HIS A 182 -5.05 3.35 7.85
N LYS A 183 -5.87 3.09 8.88
CA LYS A 183 -5.41 2.79 10.25
C LYS A 183 -6.30 1.74 10.90
N ILE A 184 -5.71 0.88 11.75
CA ILE A 184 -6.41 -0.05 12.61
C ILE A 184 -5.81 0.08 14.01
N ALA A 185 -6.66 0.30 15.02
CA ALA A 185 -6.26 0.47 16.42
C ALA A 185 -5.08 1.46 16.60
N GLY A 186 -5.12 2.58 15.89
CA GLY A 186 -4.09 3.61 15.92
C GLY A 186 -2.84 3.33 15.08
N LYS A 187 -2.62 2.08 14.64
CA LYS A 187 -1.49 1.70 13.79
C LYS A 187 -1.77 2.08 12.33
N GLN A 188 -0.79 2.70 11.67
CA GLN A 188 -0.82 2.99 10.23
C GLN A 188 -0.76 1.68 9.43
N ILE A 189 -1.70 1.49 8.48
CA ILE A 189 -1.81 0.31 7.62
C ILE A 189 -1.46 0.68 6.17
N ASN A 190 -2.10 1.73 5.63
CA ASN A 190 -1.80 2.23 4.30
C ASN A 190 -1.74 3.76 4.31
N ASP A 191 -0.75 4.33 3.66
CA ASP A 191 -0.66 5.77 3.47
C ASP A 191 -1.54 6.27 2.32
N TYR A 192 -1.90 7.56 2.38
CA TYR A 192 -2.52 8.24 1.25
C TYR A 192 -1.47 8.72 0.26
N ILE A 193 -1.63 8.38 -1.01
CA ILE A 193 -0.72 8.80 -2.08
C ILE A 193 -1.25 9.99 -2.89
N ILE A 194 -2.56 10.23 -2.86
CA ILE A 194 -3.18 11.35 -3.58
C ILE A 194 -3.40 12.52 -2.63
N SER A 195 -2.83 13.67 -3.01
CA SER A 195 -2.92 14.90 -2.20
C SER A 195 -4.36 15.35 -1.94
N LYS A 196 -4.64 15.70 -0.67
CA LYS A 196 -5.95 16.19 -0.20
C LYS A 196 -7.11 15.22 -0.44
N CYS A 197 -6.82 13.94 -0.60
CA CYS A 197 -7.79 12.86 -0.69
C CYS A 197 -7.70 12.00 0.56
N LYS A 198 -8.85 11.62 1.14
CA LYS A 198 -8.95 10.86 2.39
C LYS A 198 -9.86 9.63 2.28
N ASP A 199 -10.35 9.32 1.07
CA ASP A 199 -11.09 8.09 0.82
C ASP A 199 -10.15 6.91 0.51
N SER A 200 -10.66 5.68 0.65
CA SER A 200 -9.85 4.46 0.45
C SER A 200 -9.26 4.37 -0.96
N SER A 201 -9.93 4.93 -1.98
CA SER A 201 -9.41 4.92 -3.35
C SER A 201 -8.10 5.69 -3.52
N CYS A 202 -7.69 6.46 -2.52
CA CYS A 202 -6.46 7.25 -2.52
C CYS A 202 -5.32 6.63 -1.70
N LEU A 203 -5.57 5.46 -1.12
CA LEU A 203 -4.55 4.69 -0.42
C LEU A 203 -3.57 4.07 -1.41
N VAL A 204 -2.33 3.92 -1.00
CA VAL A 204 -1.25 3.28 -1.78
C VAL A 204 -1.64 1.89 -2.25
N SER A 205 -2.28 1.10 -1.40
CA SER A 205 -2.78 -0.25 -1.71
C SER A 205 -3.75 -0.29 -2.88
N ASN A 206 -4.69 0.68 -2.96
CA ASN A 206 -5.68 0.76 -4.04
C ASN A 206 -5.13 1.40 -5.33
N ARG A 207 -3.91 1.93 -5.30
CA ARG A 207 -3.18 2.47 -6.46
C ARG A 207 -2.02 1.58 -6.89
N PHE A 208 -1.78 0.49 -6.17
CA PHE A 208 -0.72 -0.46 -6.46
C PHE A 208 -0.87 -1.07 -7.86
N SER A 209 0.26 -1.19 -8.56
CA SER A 209 0.32 -1.69 -9.95
C SER A 209 1.38 -2.77 -10.15
N GLY A 210 2.11 -3.11 -9.12
CA GLY A 210 3.11 -4.18 -9.14
C GLY A 210 4.44 -3.75 -8.54
N TYR A 211 5.23 -4.76 -8.21
CA TYR A 211 6.64 -4.64 -7.85
C TYR A 211 7.50 -4.90 -9.07
N GLY A 212 8.57 -4.15 -9.24
CA GLY A 212 9.59 -4.39 -10.27
C GLY A 212 10.82 -5.03 -9.64
N HIS A 213 11.03 -6.32 -9.87
CA HIS A 213 12.19 -7.03 -9.33
C HIS A 213 13.47 -6.64 -10.04
N ILE A 214 14.49 -6.22 -9.29
CA ILE A 214 15.78 -5.79 -9.83
C ILE A 214 16.77 -6.95 -10.10
N LYS A 215 16.46 -8.14 -9.62
CA LYS A 215 17.25 -9.39 -9.83
C LYS A 215 16.45 -10.44 -10.56
#